data_1590e142aabb3c6d34053739feb339d0
#
_entry.id   1590e142aabb3c6d34053739feb339d0
#
_cell.length_a   1.000
_cell.length_b   1.000
_cell.length_c   1.000
_cell.angle_alpha   90.00
_cell.angle_beta   90.00
_cell.angle_gamma   90.00
#
_symmetry.space_group_name_H-M   'P 1'
#
loop_
_entity.id
_entity.type
_entity.pdbx_description
1 polymer ?
#
loop_
_entity_poly.entity_id
_entity_poly.type
_entity_poly.pdbx_seq_one_letter_code
_entity_poly.pdbx_strand_id
1 'polypeptide(L)'
;MGKVQILAVLTIDGCLSSELYGKAHKDLRLDRCGLDEIRKNALYRVTPDYSISMLHEWREDGTNTCYLAEATPDTADYIYGLLRMQAVDEIILYTIPFIAGTGRHFFKSALYEKHWTLASLKSYPNGVCRSIYALDR
;
A
#
# COMPACT_ATOMS: atom_id res chain seq x y z
N MET A 1 -18.98 -7.96 -0.95
CA MET A 1 -18.17 -7.46 0.18
C MET A 1 -17.04 -6.59 -0.35
N GLY A 2 -16.91 -5.39 0.16
CA GLY A 2 -15.86 -4.46 -0.27
C GLY A 2 -14.48 -4.88 0.21
N LYS A 3 -13.44 -4.32 -0.41
CA LYS A 3 -12.06 -4.63 -0.10
C LYS A 3 -11.28 -3.33 0.08
N VAL A 4 -10.60 -3.20 1.21
CA VAL A 4 -9.72 -2.06 1.49
C VAL A 4 -8.29 -2.48 1.21
N GLN A 5 -7.64 -1.79 0.29
CA GLN A 5 -6.27 -2.06 -0.14
C GLN A 5 -5.35 -0.89 0.23
N ILE A 6 -4.15 -1.22 0.68
CA ILE A 6 -3.07 -0.25 0.86
C ILE A 6 -2.07 -0.45 -0.28
N LEU A 7 -1.64 0.65 -0.88
CA LEU A 7 -0.59 0.65 -1.88
C LEU A 7 0.60 1.45 -1.34
N ALA A 8 1.75 0.81 -1.25
CA ALA A 8 2.97 1.46 -0.77
C ALA A 8 4.14 1.13 -1.68
N VAL A 9 4.95 2.14 -2.00
CA VAL A 9 6.21 1.97 -2.72
C VAL A 9 7.34 2.19 -1.73
N LEU A 10 8.11 1.14 -1.46
CA LEU A 10 9.14 1.14 -0.43
C LEU A 10 10.51 0.85 -1.02
N THR A 11 11.53 1.38 -0.36
CA THR A 11 12.92 0.98 -0.62
C THR A 11 13.18 -0.39 -0.01
N ILE A 12 14.35 -0.97 -0.29
CA ILE A 12 14.74 -2.27 0.27
C ILE A 12 14.71 -2.24 1.80
N ASP A 13 15.10 -1.12 2.40
CA ASP A 13 15.11 -0.94 3.86
C ASP A 13 13.77 -0.46 4.42
N GLY A 14 12.70 -0.46 3.62
CA GLY A 14 11.33 -0.22 4.11
C GLY A 14 10.92 1.24 4.24
N CYS A 15 11.67 2.16 3.65
CA CYS A 15 11.32 3.58 3.68
C CYS A 15 10.37 3.94 2.54
N LEU A 16 9.44 4.88 2.80
CA LEU A 16 8.54 5.37 1.75
C LEU A 16 9.32 6.07 0.66
N SER A 17 9.17 5.58 -0.58
CA SER A 17 9.92 6.11 -1.71
C SER A 17 9.46 7.50 -2.13
N SER A 18 8.25 7.89 -1.79
CA SER A 18 7.74 9.22 -2.11
C SER A 18 8.52 10.35 -1.44
N GLU A 19 9.34 10.03 -0.44
CA GLU A 19 10.25 10.96 0.18
C GLU A 19 11.57 11.08 -0.58
N LEU A 20 11.80 10.21 -1.58
CA LEU A 20 13.04 10.14 -2.33
C LEU A 20 12.84 10.72 -3.73
N TYR A 21 13.04 12.01 -3.85
CA TYR A 21 12.85 12.71 -5.13
C TYR A 21 14.16 12.74 -5.95
N GLY A 22 14.85 11.61 -6.03
CA GLY A 22 16.05 11.50 -6.81
C GLY A 22 15.79 11.18 -8.29
N LYS A 23 16.74 11.53 -9.17
CA LYS A 23 16.63 11.25 -10.60
C LYS A 23 16.46 9.75 -10.88
N ALA A 24 17.21 8.92 -10.17
CA ALA A 24 17.17 7.46 -10.35
C ALA A 24 15.78 6.89 -10.04
N HIS A 25 15.08 7.47 -9.08
CA HIS A 25 13.73 7.06 -8.72
C HIS A 25 12.75 7.29 -9.88
N LYS A 26 12.89 8.39 -10.61
CA LYS A 26 12.05 8.71 -11.75
C LYS A 26 12.25 7.76 -12.92
N ASP A 27 13.48 7.23 -13.06
CA ASP A 27 13.83 6.34 -14.16
C ASP A 27 13.26 4.92 -14.00
N LEU A 28 12.69 4.60 -12.85
CA LEU A 28 12.14 3.26 -12.60
C LEU A 28 10.84 2.97 -13.34
N ARG A 29 10.12 4.00 -13.80
CA ARG A 29 8.92 3.85 -14.60
C ARG A 29 7.91 2.88 -13.96
N LEU A 30 7.49 3.20 -12.74
CA LEU A 30 6.52 2.37 -12.00
C LEU A 30 5.19 2.24 -12.73
N ASP A 31 4.86 3.18 -13.59
CA ASP A 31 3.68 3.10 -14.47
C ASP A 31 3.69 1.85 -15.34
N ARG A 32 4.87 1.36 -15.72
CA ARG A 32 5.02 0.12 -16.50
C ARG A 32 5.00 -1.14 -15.64
N CYS A 33 4.91 -1.00 -14.33
CA CYS A 33 4.89 -2.10 -13.39
C CYS A 33 3.49 -2.43 -12.89
N GLY A 34 2.46 -2.12 -13.66
CA GLY A 34 1.07 -2.43 -13.31
C GLY A 34 0.43 -1.48 -12.31
N LEU A 35 1.11 -0.38 -11.96
CA LEU A 35 0.61 0.58 -10.98
C LEU A 35 -0.68 1.25 -11.45
N ASP A 36 -0.75 1.60 -12.73
CA ASP A 36 -1.94 2.24 -13.30
C ASP A 36 -3.16 1.33 -13.29
N GLU A 37 -2.97 0.02 -13.48
CA GLU A 37 -4.08 -0.94 -13.43
C GLU A 37 -4.65 -1.05 -12.03
N ILE A 38 -3.79 -1.05 -11.02
CA ILE A 38 -4.21 -1.07 -9.62
C ILE A 38 -5.05 0.16 -9.32
N ARG A 39 -4.61 1.33 -9.77
CA ARG A 39 -5.35 2.57 -9.57
C ARG A 39 -6.68 2.60 -10.30
N LYS A 40 -6.74 2.04 -11.52
CA LYS A 40 -7.98 1.97 -12.31
C LYS A 40 -8.99 1.01 -11.72
N ASN A 41 -8.55 -0.08 -11.12
CA ASN A 41 -9.43 -1.08 -10.51
C ASN A 41 -10.04 -0.60 -9.20
N ALA A 42 -9.46 0.44 -8.60
CA ALA A 42 -9.99 1.02 -7.37
C ALA A 42 -11.10 2.02 -7.72
N LEU A 43 -12.32 1.73 -7.29
CA LEU A 43 -13.45 2.63 -7.53
C LEU A 43 -13.32 3.91 -6.70
N TYR A 44 -12.79 3.79 -5.47
CA TYR A 44 -12.61 4.94 -4.59
C TYR A 44 -11.17 5.04 -4.10
N ARG A 45 -10.66 6.27 -4.10
CA ARG A 45 -9.40 6.61 -3.47
C ARG A 45 -9.67 7.08 -2.06
N VAL A 46 -9.14 6.35 -1.09
CA VAL A 46 -9.35 6.67 0.33
C VAL A 46 -8.36 7.76 0.75
N THR A 47 -8.88 8.80 1.36
CA THR A 47 -8.07 9.90 1.90
C THR A 47 -8.26 9.99 3.42
N PRO A 48 -7.40 10.73 4.15
CA PRO A 48 -7.58 10.91 5.58
C PRO A 48 -8.89 11.59 5.99
N ASP A 49 -9.63 12.15 5.04
CA ASP A 49 -10.94 12.74 5.29
C ASP A 49 -12.01 11.70 5.59
N TYR A 50 -11.78 10.44 5.22
CA TYR A 50 -12.71 9.36 5.51
C TYR A 50 -12.43 8.75 6.88
N SER A 51 -13.47 8.63 7.71
CA SER A 51 -13.29 7.97 8.99
C SER A 51 -13.13 6.45 8.79
N ILE A 52 -12.40 5.81 9.72
CA ILE A 52 -12.19 4.36 9.68
C ILE A 52 -13.54 3.64 9.85
N SER A 53 -14.43 4.18 10.67
CA SER A 53 -15.78 3.63 10.85
C SER A 53 -16.57 3.59 9.54
N MET A 54 -16.50 4.65 8.75
CA MET A 54 -17.18 4.70 7.45
C MET A 54 -16.64 3.64 6.51
N LEU A 55 -15.33 3.41 6.51
CA LEU A 55 -14.72 2.37 5.68
C LEU A 55 -15.19 0.98 6.09
N HIS A 56 -15.32 0.72 7.38
CA HIS A 56 -15.87 -0.54 7.88
C HIS A 56 -17.29 -0.77 7.37
N GLU A 57 -18.14 0.26 7.45
CA GLU A 57 -19.51 0.17 6.95
C GLU A 57 -19.56 -0.09 5.45
N TRP A 58 -18.78 0.63 4.68
CA TRP A 58 -18.75 0.48 3.22
C TRP A 58 -18.23 -0.90 2.81
N ARG A 59 -17.27 -1.45 3.56
CA ARG A 59 -16.75 -2.78 3.28
C ARG A 59 -17.82 -3.86 3.48
N GLU A 60 -18.74 -3.65 4.43
CA GLU A 60 -19.76 -4.62 4.77
C GLU A 60 -21.01 -4.53 3.89
N ASP A 61 -21.13 -3.53 3.01
CA ASP A 61 -22.39 -3.29 2.30
C ASP A 61 -22.68 -4.24 1.14
N GLY A 62 -21.83 -5.25 0.92
CA GLY A 62 -22.09 -6.33 -0.02
C GLY A 62 -21.69 -6.07 -1.47
N THR A 63 -21.19 -4.91 -1.79
CA THR A 63 -20.67 -4.63 -3.13
C THR A 63 -19.21 -5.06 -3.25
N ASN A 64 -18.78 -5.42 -4.48
CA ASN A 64 -17.39 -5.80 -4.74
C ASN A 64 -16.54 -4.57 -5.07
N THR A 65 -16.58 -3.58 -4.20
CA THR A 65 -15.89 -2.31 -4.41
C THR A 65 -14.48 -2.35 -3.80
N CYS A 66 -13.50 -1.89 -4.55
CA CYS A 66 -12.14 -1.73 -4.06
C CYS A 66 -11.92 -0.29 -3.61
N TYR A 67 -11.45 -0.15 -2.37
CA TYR A 67 -11.09 1.13 -1.77
C TYR A 67 -9.57 1.15 -1.62
N LEU A 68 -8.91 2.07 -2.31
CA LEU A 68 -7.45 2.12 -2.35
C LEU A 68 -6.90 3.30 -1.57
N ALA A 69 -6.03 3.03 -0.61
CA ALA A 69 -5.29 4.04 0.13
C ALA A 69 -3.82 3.98 -0.28
N GLU A 70 -3.33 5.05 -0.91
CA GLU A 70 -1.93 5.14 -1.30
C GLU A 70 -1.11 5.75 -0.17
N ALA A 71 0.02 5.10 0.15
CA ALA A 71 0.91 5.56 1.21
C ALA A 71 1.82 6.69 0.69
N THR A 72 1.68 7.85 1.32
CA THR A 72 2.55 9.01 1.10
C THR A 72 2.97 9.53 2.47
N PRO A 73 3.93 10.46 2.56
CA PRO A 73 4.24 11.07 3.86
C PRO A 73 3.03 11.70 4.53
N ASP A 74 2.09 12.25 3.73
CA ASP A 74 0.90 12.90 4.26
C ASP A 74 -0.17 11.91 4.74
N THR A 75 -0.21 10.70 4.16
CA THR A 75 -1.22 9.71 4.48
C THR A 75 -0.72 8.59 5.38
N ALA A 76 0.59 8.54 5.65
CA ALA A 76 1.19 7.39 6.36
C ALA A 76 0.57 7.14 7.73
N ASP A 77 0.30 8.19 8.50
CA ASP A 77 -0.29 8.03 9.83
C ASP A 77 -1.73 7.53 9.76
N TYR A 78 -2.49 7.98 8.78
CA TYR A 78 -3.84 7.52 8.55
C TYR A 78 -3.84 6.02 8.18
N ILE A 79 -2.95 5.62 7.27
CA ILE A 79 -2.82 4.22 6.85
C ILE A 79 -2.39 3.35 8.03
N TYR A 80 -1.48 3.86 8.86
CA TYR A 80 -1.07 3.18 10.07
C TYR A 80 -2.27 2.93 11.00
N GLY A 81 -3.17 3.91 11.11
CA GLY A 81 -4.42 3.76 11.86
C GLY A 81 -5.33 2.69 11.27
N LEU A 82 -5.43 2.63 9.92
CA LEU A 82 -6.21 1.58 9.25
C LEU A 82 -5.66 0.19 9.57
N LEU A 83 -4.35 0.02 9.58
CA LEU A 83 -3.72 -1.25 9.93
C LEU A 83 -3.99 -1.63 11.39
N ARG A 84 -3.86 -0.68 12.29
CA ARG A 84 -4.10 -0.92 13.72
C ARG A 84 -5.56 -1.29 14.01
N MET A 85 -6.49 -0.72 13.29
CA MET A 85 -7.92 -1.00 13.44
C MET A 85 -8.37 -2.21 12.61
N GLN A 86 -7.44 -2.91 11.97
CA GLN A 86 -7.71 -4.09 11.15
C GLN A 86 -8.73 -3.81 10.04
N ALA A 87 -8.65 -2.62 9.47
CA ALA A 87 -9.55 -2.18 8.40
C ALA A 87 -9.01 -2.47 7.01
N VAL A 88 -7.89 -3.19 6.90
CA VAL A 88 -7.20 -3.45 5.63
C VAL A 88 -7.34 -4.92 5.25
N ASP A 89 -7.70 -5.18 4.01
CA ASP A 89 -7.85 -6.55 3.49
C ASP A 89 -6.64 -7.00 2.68
N GLU A 90 -6.01 -6.08 1.94
CA GLU A 90 -4.83 -6.38 1.13
C GLU A 90 -3.78 -5.28 1.25
N ILE A 91 -2.53 -5.70 1.21
CA ILE A 91 -1.38 -4.79 1.14
C ILE A 91 -0.65 -5.05 -0.17
N ILE A 92 -0.54 -4.00 -0.99
CA ILE A 92 0.20 -4.05 -2.26
C ILE A 92 1.49 -3.29 -2.05
N LEU A 93 2.62 -4.01 -2.11
CA LEU A 93 3.94 -3.43 -1.89
C LEU A 93 4.75 -3.47 -3.18
N TYR A 94 5.23 -2.31 -3.60
CA TYR A 94 6.28 -2.22 -4.61
C TYR A 94 7.59 -1.97 -3.88
N THR A 95 8.57 -2.83 -4.11
CA THR A 95 9.92 -2.65 -3.57
C THR A 95 10.82 -2.17 -4.69
N ILE A 96 11.42 -1.00 -4.53
CA ILE A 96 12.37 -0.45 -5.50
C ILE A 96 13.78 -0.80 -5.07
N PRO A 97 14.72 -0.97 -6.02
CA PRO A 97 16.07 -1.49 -5.75
C PRO A 97 17.02 -0.44 -5.18
N PHE A 98 16.61 0.25 -4.11
CA PHE A 98 17.41 1.27 -3.45
C PHE A 98 17.35 1.07 -1.94
N ILE A 99 18.44 1.47 -1.27
CA ILE A 99 18.48 1.64 0.17
C ILE A 99 18.51 3.14 0.43
N ALA A 100 17.51 3.61 1.18
CA ALA A 100 17.41 5.03 1.49
C ALA A 100 18.43 5.47 2.55
N GLY A 101 18.69 4.62 3.51
CA GLY A 101 19.58 4.92 4.64
C GLY A 101 18.99 5.88 5.65
N THR A 102 18.23 6.85 5.19
CA THR A 102 17.48 7.81 6.02
C THR A 102 16.07 7.89 5.48
N GLY A 103 15.15 8.41 6.28
CA GLY A 103 13.78 8.57 5.87
C GLY A 103 12.83 7.82 6.78
N ARG A 104 11.56 7.79 6.38
CA ARG A 104 10.49 7.26 7.19
C ARG A 104 10.20 5.80 6.86
N HIS A 105 10.39 4.92 7.83
CA HIS A 105 9.98 3.54 7.68
C HIS A 105 8.46 3.47 7.68
N PHE A 106 7.90 2.70 6.72
CA PHE A 106 6.46 2.57 6.59
C PHE A 106 5.86 1.75 7.73
N PHE A 107 6.44 0.57 7.98
CA PHE A 107 5.98 -0.28 9.07
C PHE A 107 6.68 0.11 10.36
N LYS A 108 5.87 0.56 11.34
CA LYS A 108 6.37 0.96 12.66
C LYS A 108 6.10 -0.13 13.68
N SER A 109 6.76 -0.03 14.83
CA SER A 109 6.43 -0.86 15.99
C SER A 109 5.00 -0.59 16.44
N ALA A 110 4.44 -1.49 17.25
CA ALA A 110 3.08 -1.39 17.80
C ALA A 110 1.95 -1.73 16.82
N LEU A 111 2.27 -2.29 15.67
CA LEU A 111 1.27 -2.96 14.84
C LEU A 111 1.00 -4.35 15.42
N TYR A 112 -0.23 -4.82 15.29
CA TYR A 112 -0.59 -6.14 15.77
C TYR A 112 0.06 -7.22 14.93
N GLU A 113 0.56 -8.26 15.58
CA GLU A 113 1.06 -9.44 14.90
C GLU A 113 -0.11 -10.17 14.23
N LYS A 114 -0.07 -10.27 12.91
CA LYS A 114 -1.08 -10.94 12.10
C LYS A 114 -0.41 -11.67 10.96
N HIS A 115 -0.97 -12.79 10.58
CA HIS A 115 -0.50 -13.52 9.41
C HIS A 115 -1.14 -12.96 8.14
N TRP A 116 -0.29 -12.68 7.16
CA TRP A 116 -0.72 -12.23 5.83
C TRP A 116 -0.24 -13.25 4.81
N THR A 117 -1.15 -13.70 3.96
CA THR A 117 -0.82 -14.68 2.92
C THR A 117 -0.34 -13.96 1.67
N LEU A 118 0.80 -14.40 1.12
CA LEU A 118 1.30 -13.86 -0.15
C LEU A 118 0.38 -14.34 -1.27
N ALA A 119 -0.40 -13.45 -1.83
CA ALA A 119 -1.37 -13.74 -2.89
C ALA A 119 -0.75 -13.62 -4.28
N SER A 120 0.24 -12.75 -4.46
CA SER A 120 0.87 -12.51 -5.75
C SER A 120 2.26 -11.95 -5.56
N LEU A 121 3.17 -12.38 -6.43
CA LEU A 121 4.54 -11.86 -6.46
C LEU A 121 4.96 -11.72 -7.90
N LYS A 122 5.43 -10.54 -8.29
CA LYS A 122 5.90 -10.29 -9.64
C LYS A 122 7.17 -9.43 -9.60
N SER A 123 8.18 -9.86 -10.33
CA SER A 123 9.40 -9.08 -10.52
C SER A 123 9.42 -8.48 -11.92
N TYR A 124 10.08 -7.33 -12.05
CA TYR A 124 10.18 -6.61 -13.32
C TYR A 124 11.66 -6.45 -13.69
N PRO A 125 11.97 -6.30 -15.00
CA PRO A 125 13.35 -6.24 -15.46
C PRO A 125 14.19 -5.09 -14.86
N ASN A 126 13.51 -4.01 -14.41
CA ASN A 126 14.20 -2.86 -13.82
C ASN A 126 14.55 -3.05 -12.34
N GLY A 127 14.33 -4.24 -11.79
CA GLY A 127 14.61 -4.52 -10.38
C GLY A 127 13.45 -4.24 -9.41
N VAL A 128 12.35 -3.72 -9.91
CA VAL A 128 11.15 -3.50 -9.08
C VAL A 128 10.46 -4.83 -8.82
N CYS A 129 9.99 -5.03 -7.61
CA CYS A 129 9.22 -6.21 -7.22
C CYS A 129 7.87 -5.77 -6.65
N ARG A 130 6.78 -6.41 -7.11
CA ARG A 130 5.45 -6.17 -6.55
C ARG A 130 5.00 -7.40 -5.79
N SER A 131 4.62 -7.22 -4.52
CA SER A 131 4.03 -8.29 -3.72
C SER A 131 2.66 -7.85 -3.21
N ILE A 132 1.72 -8.77 -3.22
CA ILE A 132 0.36 -8.53 -2.72
C ILE A 132 0.10 -9.54 -1.62
N TYR A 133 -0.23 -9.03 -0.44
CA TYR A 133 -0.55 -9.84 0.73
C TYR A 133 -2.02 -9.66 1.09
N ALA A 134 -2.69 -10.77 1.37
CA ALA A 134 -4.07 -10.77 1.85
C ALA A 134 -4.10 -11.13 3.32
N LEU A 135 -4.92 -10.43 4.09
CA LEU A 135 -5.07 -10.70 5.52
C LEU A 135 -5.75 -12.05 5.73
N ASP A 136 -5.15 -12.89 6.55
CA ASP A 136 -5.77 -14.14 7.01
C ASP A 136 -6.81 -13.83 8.09
N ARG A 137 -8.02 -14.25 7.86
CA ARG A 137 -9.14 -14.01 8.78
C ARG A 137 -9.71 -15.30 9.34
#